data_166a4387fdf4ac288b621f3cd115bb90
#
_entry.id   166a4387fdf4ac288b621f3cd115bb90
#
_cell.length_a   1.000
_cell.length_b   1.000
_cell.length_c   1.000
_cell.angle_alpha   90.00
_cell.angle_beta   90.00
_cell.angle_gamma   90.00
#
_symmetry.space_group_name_H-M   'P 1'
#
loop_
_entity.id
_entity.type
_entity.pdbx_description
1 polymer ?
#
loop_
_entity_poly.entity_id
_entity_poly.type
_entity_poly.pdbx_seq_one_letter_code
_entity_poly.pdbx_strand_id
1 'polypeptide(L)'
;MLLALWSCNDDDNVTAKPDVDITGEVTDVVKVGANLTLGLSTDKACYKPGETVAFTATGDIPSGAKVRYRTQAEVVDEQAASGNSWTWTAPATDFTGYLVDVYTTGADGSETVLGTIGVDVSSDWTRFPRYGFVATFDQSKLADGVIEDEMAFLNRCHINGVQFQDWHNKHHWPLGGTRESLDEVYKDIANRDVYTSVVKKYIDVQHAYGMKSIFYNLCFGALSDAAADGVKEEWYLFKDTKHTTKDKHDLPDTWKSDIFLVDPSNKEWQEYIGDRNDDVYANFDFDGYQIDQLGDRGNLYTYDGGKANLQLGYGSFINAMKERHPGKRLVMNAVSSFGTYSIATTGNVDFLYNELWDSESSFSSLRDVIHNNELYSQGKLQTVFAAYMNYSMDQGEFNTPGVVLTDAVMFALGGAHLELGDHMLCREYFPYNNLAMSAELKDAMIRYYDFMTAYQNLLRGGGEETDAELTSTSDVKVAAWPPALGSVASFSRQVGDKKVVHLLNFVNADNLSWRDMQGTMPEPALIEGIALRMKTGKKVNRIWVATPDALGGAVQELPFKQAGGEVSFTLPTLKYWTMIVFE
;
A
#
# COMPACT_ATOMS: atom_id res chain seq x y z
N MET A 1 57.01 31.51 25.67
CA MET A 1 57.02 32.97 25.89
C MET A 1 55.95 33.59 24.99
N LEU A 2 55.04 34.30 25.60
CA LEU A 2 53.87 35.03 25.15
C LEU A 2 52.61 34.22 24.76
N LEU A 3 51.74 34.08 25.75
CA LEU A 3 50.28 33.95 25.61
C LEU A 3 49.69 35.23 25.03
N ALA A 4 48.85 35.13 24.03
CA ALA A 4 47.92 36.20 23.65
C ALA A 4 46.50 35.71 23.98
N LEU A 5 45.91 36.28 25.00
CA LEU A 5 44.50 36.19 25.37
C LEU A 5 43.71 37.01 24.34
N TRP A 6 42.78 36.39 23.63
CA TRP A 6 41.72 37.08 22.90
C TRP A 6 40.41 36.95 23.72
N SER A 7 39.95 38.10 24.15
CA SER A 7 38.65 38.31 24.77
C SER A 7 37.55 38.14 23.74
N CYS A 8 36.65 37.19 23.95
CA CYS A 8 35.36 37.17 23.26
C CYS A 8 34.47 38.23 23.88
N ASN A 9 34.10 39.21 23.11
CA ASN A 9 32.93 40.05 23.42
C ASN A 9 31.69 39.29 22.90
N ASP A 10 30.89 38.86 23.82
CA ASP A 10 29.51 38.41 23.56
C ASP A 10 28.65 39.66 23.35
N ASP A 11 28.39 40.00 22.11
CA ASP A 11 27.27 40.84 21.72
C ASP A 11 26.28 39.94 20.91
N ASP A 12 25.62 39.04 21.62
CA ASP A 12 24.42 38.38 21.12
C ASP A 12 23.24 39.37 21.14
N ASN A 13 23.25 40.26 20.18
CA ASN A 13 22.06 41.00 19.78
C ASN A 13 21.23 40.09 18.85
N VAL A 14 20.60 39.07 19.44
CA VAL A 14 19.49 38.35 18.78
C VAL A 14 18.34 39.38 18.69
N THR A 15 18.34 40.14 17.60
CA THR A 15 17.13 40.87 17.22
C THR A 15 16.04 39.84 16.96
N ALA A 16 15.13 39.70 17.95
CA ALA A 16 13.87 39.01 17.76
C ALA A 16 13.29 39.54 16.45
N LYS A 17 13.09 38.66 15.47
CA LYS A 17 12.33 39.01 14.27
C LYS A 17 11.01 39.58 14.76
N PRO A 18 10.56 40.73 14.26
CA PRO A 18 9.28 41.27 14.66
C PRO A 18 8.23 40.22 14.38
N ASP A 19 7.39 39.90 15.37
CA ASP A 19 6.18 39.11 15.19
C ASP A 19 5.41 39.79 14.05
N VAL A 20 5.42 39.16 12.89
CA VAL A 20 4.59 39.62 11.79
C VAL A 20 3.17 39.31 12.24
N ASP A 21 2.43 40.34 12.59
CA ASP A 21 1.02 40.24 12.98
C ASP A 21 0.22 39.80 11.73
N ILE A 22 0.23 38.48 11.48
CA ILE A 22 -0.52 37.87 10.38
C ILE A 22 -1.95 37.73 10.88
N THR A 23 -2.83 38.60 10.39
CA THR A 23 -4.25 38.54 10.68
C THR A 23 -5.01 38.24 9.39
N GLY A 24 -6.05 37.41 9.49
CA GLY A 24 -6.92 37.06 8.35
C GLY A 24 -8.15 36.31 8.82
N GLU A 25 -9.21 36.41 8.04
CA GLU A 25 -10.45 35.64 8.24
C GLU A 25 -10.98 35.20 6.88
N VAL A 26 -11.35 33.92 6.76
CA VAL A 26 -12.05 33.35 5.62
C VAL A 26 -13.38 32.84 6.12
N THR A 27 -14.48 33.40 5.60
CA THR A 27 -15.85 33.05 6.03
C THR A 27 -16.71 32.56 4.87
N ASP A 28 -16.37 32.97 3.65
CA ASP A 28 -17.13 32.66 2.45
C ASP A 28 -16.55 31.39 1.79
N VAL A 29 -17.12 30.25 2.15
CA VAL A 29 -16.77 28.94 1.61
C VAL A 29 -18.02 28.24 1.08
N VAL A 30 -17.86 27.46 -0.01
CA VAL A 30 -18.95 26.69 -0.59
C VAL A 30 -19.39 25.62 0.40
N LYS A 31 -20.69 25.51 0.65
CA LYS A 31 -21.26 24.42 1.44
C LYS A 31 -21.32 23.16 0.59
N VAL A 32 -20.63 22.11 1.02
CA VAL A 32 -20.61 20.81 0.36
C VAL A 32 -21.35 19.80 1.22
N GLY A 33 -22.33 19.13 0.62
CA GLY A 33 -23.00 17.95 1.19
C GLY A 33 -22.85 16.76 0.28
N ALA A 34 -23.35 15.60 0.68
CA ALA A 34 -23.36 14.40 -0.15
C ALA A 34 -24.69 13.66 -0.08
N ASN A 35 -25.06 13.08 -1.21
CA ASN A 35 -26.09 12.05 -1.33
C ASN A 35 -25.55 11.00 -2.31
N LEU A 36 -24.68 10.10 -1.81
CA LEU A 36 -23.92 9.16 -2.62
C LEU A 36 -24.83 8.05 -3.15
N THR A 37 -25.48 8.31 -4.28
CA THR A 37 -26.40 7.39 -4.97
C THR A 37 -25.80 6.77 -6.22
N LEU A 38 -24.61 7.21 -6.64
CA LEU A 38 -23.92 6.72 -7.82
C LEU A 38 -22.72 5.86 -7.43
N GLY A 39 -22.65 4.66 -8.00
CA GLY A 39 -21.42 3.86 -8.02
C GLY A 39 -20.63 4.16 -9.30
N LEU A 40 -19.38 4.65 -9.17
CA LEU A 40 -18.52 4.95 -10.30
C LEU A 40 -17.47 3.85 -10.50
N SER A 41 -17.10 3.60 -11.75
CA SER A 41 -16.00 2.70 -12.12
C SER A 41 -15.23 3.23 -13.33
N THR A 42 -13.97 2.75 -13.48
CA THR A 42 -13.09 3.05 -14.61
C THR A 42 -12.69 1.77 -15.33
N ASP A 43 -12.33 1.88 -16.60
CA ASP A 43 -11.90 0.74 -17.43
C ASP A 43 -10.50 0.21 -17.08
N LYS A 44 -9.67 0.98 -16.35
CA LYS A 44 -8.33 0.55 -15.91
C LYS A 44 -8.02 1.04 -14.48
N ALA A 45 -7.07 0.38 -13.85
CA ALA A 45 -6.58 0.72 -12.51
C ALA A 45 -5.56 1.87 -12.51
N CYS A 46 -4.90 2.12 -13.65
CA CYS A 46 -3.85 3.14 -13.79
C CYS A 46 -3.75 3.57 -15.26
N TYR A 47 -3.50 4.85 -15.50
CA TYR A 47 -3.45 5.47 -16.84
C TYR A 47 -2.13 6.17 -17.06
N LYS A 48 -1.68 6.23 -18.32
CA LYS A 48 -0.55 7.08 -18.70
C LYS A 48 -1.01 8.51 -18.94
N PRO A 49 -0.11 9.51 -18.80
CA PRO A 49 -0.39 10.88 -19.21
C PRO A 49 -0.94 10.95 -20.64
N GLY A 50 -2.03 11.70 -20.83
CA GLY A 50 -2.70 11.86 -22.12
C GLY A 50 -3.57 10.68 -22.55
N GLU A 51 -3.69 9.62 -21.76
CA GLU A 51 -4.55 8.48 -22.04
C GLU A 51 -6.01 8.82 -21.77
N THR A 52 -6.92 8.17 -22.50
CA THR A 52 -8.37 8.33 -22.29
C THR A 52 -8.82 7.41 -21.16
N VAL A 53 -9.48 7.98 -20.16
CA VAL A 53 -10.17 7.30 -19.06
C VAL A 53 -11.63 7.14 -19.43
N ALA A 54 -12.13 5.90 -19.43
CA ALA A 54 -13.54 5.61 -19.63
C ALA A 54 -14.22 5.37 -18.29
N PHE A 55 -15.28 6.12 -18.01
CA PHE A 55 -16.08 6.02 -16.79
C PHE A 55 -17.42 5.37 -17.04
N THR A 56 -17.90 4.61 -16.06
CA THR A 56 -19.25 4.09 -16.00
C THR A 56 -19.85 4.40 -14.63
N ALA A 57 -21.12 4.82 -14.62
CA ALA A 57 -21.89 5.05 -13.40
C ALA A 57 -23.04 4.06 -13.30
N THR A 58 -23.28 3.54 -12.10
CA THR A 58 -24.53 2.87 -11.71
C THR A 58 -25.40 3.85 -10.94
N GLY A 59 -26.72 3.73 -11.08
CA GLY A 59 -27.69 4.70 -10.52
C GLY A 59 -28.10 5.76 -11.53
N ASP A 60 -29.05 6.60 -11.13
CA ASP A 60 -29.64 7.64 -12.00
C ASP A 60 -28.92 8.98 -11.79
N ILE A 61 -28.31 9.49 -12.86
CA ILE A 61 -27.69 10.82 -12.86
C ILE A 61 -28.78 11.86 -13.11
N PRO A 62 -29.05 12.79 -12.16
CA PRO A 62 -30.09 13.78 -12.32
C PRO A 62 -29.72 14.81 -13.39
N SER A 63 -30.75 15.38 -14.04
CA SER A 63 -30.56 16.46 -15.00
C SER A 63 -29.88 17.67 -14.36
N GLY A 64 -28.87 18.22 -15.05
CA GLY A 64 -28.11 19.37 -14.58
C GLY A 64 -26.92 18.99 -13.69
N ALA A 65 -26.69 17.69 -13.44
CA ALA A 65 -25.47 17.23 -12.77
C ALA A 65 -24.22 17.50 -13.62
N LYS A 66 -23.11 17.70 -12.96
CA LYS A 66 -21.79 17.91 -13.57
C LYS A 66 -20.81 16.86 -13.10
N VAL A 67 -19.80 16.61 -13.91
CA VAL A 67 -18.61 15.83 -13.56
C VAL A 67 -17.44 16.78 -13.42
N ARG A 68 -16.75 16.72 -12.31
CA ARG A 68 -15.61 17.57 -11.99
C ARG A 68 -14.38 16.71 -11.72
N TYR A 69 -13.23 17.15 -12.24
CA TYR A 69 -11.94 16.49 -12.10
C TYR A 69 -11.04 17.38 -11.26
N ARG A 70 -10.54 16.86 -10.14
CA ARG A 70 -9.69 17.60 -9.22
C ARG A 70 -8.36 16.89 -9.02
N THR A 71 -7.28 17.66 -8.94
CA THR A 71 -6.05 17.21 -8.29
C THR A 71 -5.95 17.94 -6.95
N GLN A 72 -5.94 17.17 -5.86
CA GLN A 72 -6.06 17.74 -4.50
C GLN A 72 -7.34 18.61 -4.40
N ALA A 73 -7.20 19.91 -4.10
CA ALA A 73 -8.34 20.82 -4.06
C ALA A 73 -8.58 21.61 -5.37
N GLU A 74 -7.67 21.50 -6.36
CA GLU A 74 -7.75 22.28 -7.59
C GLU A 74 -8.58 21.58 -8.65
N VAL A 75 -9.57 22.28 -9.19
CA VAL A 75 -10.37 21.81 -10.34
C VAL A 75 -9.56 21.97 -11.61
N VAL A 76 -9.27 20.86 -12.29
CA VAL A 76 -8.50 20.87 -13.55
C VAL A 76 -9.38 20.79 -14.78
N ASP A 77 -10.60 20.23 -14.63
CA ASP A 77 -11.58 20.12 -15.70
C ASP A 77 -13.00 19.93 -15.15
N GLU A 78 -14.01 20.29 -15.93
CA GLU A 78 -15.42 20.11 -15.59
C GLU A 78 -16.24 19.92 -16.86
N GLN A 79 -17.21 19.01 -16.83
CA GLN A 79 -18.15 18.81 -17.93
C GLN A 79 -19.56 18.52 -17.41
N ALA A 80 -20.57 18.70 -18.26
CA ALA A 80 -21.93 18.28 -17.95
C ALA A 80 -21.99 16.74 -17.89
N ALA A 81 -22.65 16.18 -16.87
CA ALA A 81 -22.93 14.76 -16.83
C ALA A 81 -24.06 14.43 -17.83
N SER A 82 -23.79 13.56 -18.80
CA SER A 82 -24.76 13.14 -19.81
C SER A 82 -24.72 11.62 -19.97
N GLY A 83 -25.75 10.95 -19.42
CA GLY A 83 -25.82 9.49 -19.41
C GLY A 83 -24.86 8.84 -18.42
N ASN A 84 -24.88 7.51 -18.38
CA ASN A 84 -24.15 6.71 -17.38
C ASN A 84 -22.76 6.28 -17.84
N SER A 85 -22.26 6.81 -18.97
CA SER A 85 -20.91 6.55 -19.46
C SER A 85 -20.35 7.81 -20.12
N TRP A 86 -19.09 8.12 -19.81
CA TRP A 86 -18.38 9.26 -20.41
C TRP A 86 -16.86 8.97 -20.45
N THR A 87 -16.15 9.83 -21.14
CA THR A 87 -14.68 9.75 -21.21
C THR A 87 -14.05 11.08 -20.80
N TRP A 88 -12.82 11.00 -20.36
CA TRP A 88 -11.97 12.13 -20.04
C TRP A 88 -10.55 11.84 -20.51
N THR A 89 -9.88 12.84 -21.11
CA THR A 89 -8.47 12.71 -21.47
C THR A 89 -7.61 13.15 -20.27
N ALA A 90 -6.85 12.23 -19.73
CA ALA A 90 -5.95 12.53 -18.61
C ALA A 90 -4.96 13.64 -18.98
N PRO A 91 -4.64 14.58 -18.08
CA PRO A 91 -3.64 15.59 -18.30
C PRO A 91 -2.24 14.99 -18.59
N ALA A 92 -1.36 15.80 -19.17
CA ALA A 92 0.01 15.39 -19.47
C ALA A 92 0.93 15.30 -18.23
N THR A 93 0.43 15.73 -17.07
CA THR A 93 1.18 15.67 -15.79
C THR A 93 1.24 14.23 -15.29
N ASP A 94 2.47 13.73 -15.18
CA ASP A 94 2.72 12.36 -14.72
C ASP A 94 2.66 12.23 -13.19
N PHE A 95 2.44 11.01 -12.70
CA PHE A 95 2.42 10.67 -11.28
C PHE A 95 1.45 11.52 -10.46
N THR A 96 0.21 11.67 -10.98
CA THR A 96 -0.79 12.53 -10.38
C THR A 96 -2.08 11.75 -10.09
N GLY A 97 -2.56 11.89 -8.84
CA GLY A 97 -3.88 11.42 -8.42
C GLY A 97 -4.96 12.46 -8.69
N TYR A 98 -6.11 12.00 -9.12
CA TYR A 98 -7.30 12.83 -9.33
C TYR A 98 -8.49 12.25 -8.58
N LEU A 99 -9.28 13.15 -7.98
CA LEU A 99 -10.64 12.82 -7.55
C LEU A 99 -11.61 13.27 -8.64
N VAL A 100 -12.46 12.36 -9.09
CA VAL A 100 -13.57 12.68 -9.99
C VAL A 100 -14.85 12.62 -9.20
N ASP A 101 -15.60 13.73 -9.18
CA ASP A 101 -16.88 13.81 -8.48
C ASP A 101 -18.01 14.18 -9.43
N VAL A 102 -19.14 13.48 -9.28
CA VAL A 102 -20.42 13.84 -9.91
C VAL A 102 -21.23 14.59 -8.88
N TYR A 103 -21.70 15.81 -9.21
CA TYR A 103 -22.36 16.66 -8.24
C TYR A 103 -23.48 17.51 -8.88
N THR A 104 -24.33 18.07 -8.03
CA THR A 104 -25.33 19.07 -8.38
C THR A 104 -25.13 20.35 -7.57
N THR A 105 -25.58 21.48 -8.14
CA THR A 105 -25.54 22.79 -7.45
C THR A 105 -26.96 23.23 -7.12
N GLY A 106 -27.21 23.55 -5.86
CA GLY A 106 -28.46 24.12 -5.37
C GLY A 106 -28.63 25.59 -5.77
N ALA A 107 -29.86 26.11 -5.62
CA ALA A 107 -30.19 27.51 -5.94
C ALA A 107 -29.44 28.52 -5.04
N ASP A 108 -28.97 28.10 -3.87
CA ASP A 108 -28.19 28.88 -2.92
C ASP A 108 -26.65 28.75 -3.15
N GLY A 109 -26.25 28.06 -4.21
CA GLY A 109 -24.86 27.81 -4.52
C GLY A 109 -24.23 26.64 -3.72
N SER A 110 -24.98 25.95 -2.86
CA SER A 110 -24.50 24.75 -2.19
C SER A 110 -24.30 23.60 -3.19
N GLU A 111 -23.34 22.73 -2.90
CA GLU A 111 -23.05 21.55 -3.74
C GLU A 111 -23.48 20.26 -3.03
N THR A 112 -23.97 19.30 -3.80
CA THR A 112 -24.28 17.95 -3.33
C THR A 112 -23.54 16.93 -4.20
N VAL A 113 -22.60 16.22 -3.61
CA VAL A 113 -21.85 15.14 -4.25
C VAL A 113 -22.73 13.90 -4.34
N LEU A 114 -22.80 13.30 -5.52
CA LEU A 114 -23.63 12.13 -5.83
C LEU A 114 -22.82 10.84 -5.94
N GLY A 115 -21.55 10.94 -6.30
CA GLY A 115 -20.61 9.83 -6.40
C GLY A 115 -19.20 10.33 -6.67
N THR A 116 -18.21 9.54 -6.27
CA THR A 116 -16.79 9.85 -6.43
C THR A 116 -16.00 8.64 -6.87
N ILE A 117 -14.83 8.86 -7.49
CA ILE A 117 -13.84 7.84 -7.80
C ILE A 117 -12.45 8.46 -7.88
N GLY A 118 -11.43 7.73 -7.42
CA GLY A 118 -10.02 8.07 -7.64
C GLY A 118 -9.59 7.73 -9.07
N VAL A 119 -8.61 8.46 -9.60
CA VAL A 119 -7.94 8.13 -10.88
C VAL A 119 -6.44 8.34 -10.71
N ASP A 120 -5.66 7.32 -11.03
CA ASP A 120 -4.19 7.37 -11.03
C ASP A 120 -3.67 7.58 -12.45
N VAL A 121 -2.98 8.68 -12.68
CA VAL A 121 -2.27 8.97 -13.93
C VAL A 121 -0.78 8.84 -13.68
N SER A 122 -0.23 7.66 -13.95
CA SER A 122 1.16 7.31 -13.71
C SER A 122 1.72 6.46 -14.84
N SER A 123 2.81 6.90 -15.45
CA SER A 123 3.51 6.15 -16.51
C SER A 123 4.21 4.90 -15.97
N ASP A 124 4.48 4.85 -14.67
CA ASP A 124 5.04 3.71 -13.94
C ASP A 124 4.21 3.44 -12.67
N TRP A 125 3.55 2.29 -12.63
CA TRP A 125 2.69 1.87 -11.54
C TRP A 125 3.43 1.75 -10.19
N THR A 126 4.74 1.52 -10.21
CA THR A 126 5.54 1.34 -9.00
C THR A 126 5.80 2.64 -8.24
N ARG A 127 5.47 3.79 -8.84
CA ARG A 127 5.51 5.08 -8.14
C ARG A 127 4.48 5.15 -7.01
N PHE A 128 3.30 4.56 -7.22
CA PHE A 128 2.23 4.47 -6.23
C PHE A 128 1.64 3.05 -6.23
N PRO A 129 2.39 2.03 -5.79
CA PRO A 129 1.95 0.65 -5.85
C PRO A 129 0.74 0.43 -4.94
N ARG A 130 -0.28 -0.22 -5.49
CA ARG A 130 -1.42 -0.81 -4.81
C ARG A 130 -1.41 -2.27 -5.19
N TYR A 131 -0.93 -3.10 -4.27
CA TYR A 131 -0.52 -4.48 -4.57
C TYR A 131 -1.55 -5.45 -4.03
N GLY A 132 -2.02 -6.34 -4.90
CA GLY A 132 -2.96 -7.40 -4.60
C GLY A 132 -2.37 -8.79 -4.84
N PHE A 133 -3.20 -9.83 -4.73
CA PHE A 133 -2.76 -11.21 -4.94
C PHE A 133 -3.85 -12.08 -5.56
N VAL A 134 -3.43 -13.21 -6.13
CA VAL A 134 -4.26 -14.37 -6.45
C VAL A 134 -3.57 -15.62 -5.94
N ALA A 135 -4.32 -16.56 -5.36
CA ALA A 135 -3.77 -17.74 -4.70
C ALA A 135 -4.54 -19.04 -5.02
N THR A 136 -5.60 -18.98 -5.81
CA THR A 136 -6.42 -20.14 -6.20
C THR A 136 -6.43 -20.29 -7.71
N PHE A 137 -5.96 -21.43 -8.19
CA PHE A 137 -5.79 -21.72 -9.62
C PHE A 137 -6.44 -23.02 -10.04
N ASP A 138 -7.38 -23.52 -9.26
CA ASP A 138 -8.04 -24.79 -9.48
C ASP A 138 -9.23 -24.70 -10.47
N GLN A 139 -9.91 -25.82 -10.66
CA GLN A 139 -11.03 -25.94 -11.59
C GLN A 139 -12.19 -24.98 -11.29
N SER A 140 -12.37 -24.52 -10.06
CA SER A 140 -13.45 -23.59 -9.70
C SER A 140 -13.34 -22.24 -10.43
N LYS A 141 -12.13 -21.85 -10.81
CA LYS A 141 -11.84 -20.63 -11.56
C LYS A 141 -12.13 -20.73 -13.06
N LEU A 142 -12.44 -21.91 -13.57
CA LEU A 142 -12.80 -22.10 -15.00
C LEU A 142 -14.26 -21.70 -15.30
N ALA A 143 -15.09 -21.50 -14.29
CA ALA A 143 -16.46 -21.03 -14.49
C ALA A 143 -16.48 -19.62 -15.09
N ASP A 144 -17.44 -19.39 -16.00
CA ASP A 144 -17.58 -18.11 -16.71
C ASP A 144 -17.80 -16.96 -15.72
N GLY A 145 -17.05 -15.89 -15.88
CA GLY A 145 -17.19 -14.65 -15.11
C GLY A 145 -16.45 -14.63 -13.76
N VAL A 146 -15.99 -15.74 -13.20
CA VAL A 146 -15.38 -15.77 -11.85
C VAL A 146 -14.13 -14.92 -11.79
N ILE A 147 -13.17 -15.13 -12.70
CA ILE A 147 -11.91 -14.35 -12.73
C ILE A 147 -12.19 -12.89 -13.10
N GLU A 148 -13.09 -12.67 -14.04
CA GLU A 148 -13.50 -11.34 -14.47
C GLU A 148 -14.10 -10.52 -13.31
N ASP A 149 -14.99 -11.12 -12.51
CA ASP A 149 -15.63 -10.44 -11.36
C ASP A 149 -14.61 -10.13 -10.24
N GLU A 150 -13.70 -11.06 -9.94
CA GLU A 150 -12.63 -10.85 -8.98
C GLU A 150 -11.71 -9.70 -9.43
N MET A 151 -11.25 -9.72 -10.68
CA MET A 151 -10.37 -8.66 -11.21
C MET A 151 -11.10 -7.33 -11.38
N ALA A 152 -12.41 -7.33 -11.67
CA ALA A 152 -13.23 -6.11 -11.68
C ALA A 152 -13.29 -5.44 -10.30
N PHE A 153 -13.37 -6.23 -9.21
CA PHE A 153 -13.31 -5.69 -7.86
C PHE A 153 -11.93 -5.11 -7.53
N LEU A 154 -10.84 -5.81 -7.90
CA LEU A 154 -9.49 -5.28 -7.75
C LEU A 154 -9.29 -3.99 -8.56
N ASN A 155 -9.80 -3.93 -9.80
CA ASN A 155 -9.79 -2.71 -10.60
C ASN A 155 -10.57 -1.58 -9.93
N ARG A 156 -11.74 -1.89 -9.33
CA ARG A 156 -12.54 -0.89 -8.61
C ARG A 156 -11.80 -0.33 -7.39
N CYS A 157 -10.93 -1.12 -6.78
CA CYS A 157 -10.03 -0.69 -5.70
C CYS A 157 -8.66 -0.20 -6.23
N HIS A 158 -8.53 0.07 -7.52
CA HIS A 158 -7.32 0.62 -8.15
C HIS A 158 -6.05 -0.22 -7.94
N ILE A 159 -6.18 -1.53 -7.69
CA ILE A 159 -5.02 -2.44 -7.60
C ILE A 159 -4.30 -2.44 -8.94
N ASN A 160 -3.02 -2.10 -8.94
CA ASN A 160 -2.24 -1.93 -10.16
C ASN A 160 -1.11 -2.96 -10.35
N GLY A 161 -0.89 -3.83 -9.36
CA GLY A 161 -0.02 -5.00 -9.46
C GLY A 161 -0.56 -6.15 -8.63
N VAL A 162 -0.38 -7.40 -9.10
CA VAL A 162 -0.95 -8.60 -8.48
C VAL A 162 0.10 -9.70 -8.42
N GLN A 163 0.40 -10.22 -7.21
CA GLN A 163 1.25 -11.40 -7.07
C GLN A 163 0.46 -12.69 -7.22
N PHE A 164 1.07 -13.68 -7.86
CA PHE A 164 0.53 -15.02 -8.03
C PHE A 164 1.15 -15.90 -6.95
N GLN A 165 0.49 -16.00 -5.81
CA GLN A 165 1.00 -16.75 -4.67
C GLN A 165 0.84 -18.24 -4.86
N ASP A 166 1.90 -19.02 -4.59
CA ASP A 166 1.90 -20.50 -4.63
C ASP A 166 1.34 -21.11 -5.93
N TRP A 167 1.53 -20.43 -7.07
CA TRP A 167 1.12 -20.90 -8.39
C TRP A 167 2.04 -21.99 -8.96
N HIS A 168 3.28 -22.09 -8.44
CA HIS A 168 4.38 -22.85 -9.01
C HIS A 168 4.36 -24.34 -8.61
N ASN A 169 4.97 -25.18 -9.42
CA ASN A 169 5.09 -26.61 -9.16
C ASN A 169 6.03 -26.91 -7.98
N LYS A 170 7.28 -26.44 -8.05
CA LYS A 170 8.30 -26.56 -7.01
C LYS A 170 9.10 -25.27 -6.96
N HIS A 171 9.68 -24.92 -5.82
CA HIS A 171 10.52 -23.71 -5.73
C HIS A 171 11.72 -23.76 -6.67
N HIS A 172 12.41 -24.90 -6.76
CA HIS A 172 13.56 -25.10 -7.66
C HIS A 172 13.15 -25.41 -9.11
N TRP A 173 11.89 -25.72 -9.38
CA TRP A 173 11.35 -26.01 -10.71
C TRP A 173 9.92 -25.45 -10.83
N PRO A 174 9.78 -24.14 -11.09
CA PRO A 174 8.47 -23.48 -10.99
C PRO A 174 7.42 -23.97 -11.98
N LEU A 175 7.81 -24.33 -13.22
CA LEU A 175 6.86 -24.78 -14.23
C LEU A 175 6.25 -26.14 -13.89
N GLY A 176 4.95 -26.30 -14.14
CA GLY A 176 4.35 -27.59 -14.39
C GLY A 176 4.73 -28.06 -15.80
N GLY A 177 5.54 -29.14 -15.90
CA GLY A 177 6.09 -29.63 -17.16
C GLY A 177 7.45 -29.04 -17.51
N THR A 178 7.70 -28.77 -18.79
CA THR A 178 8.94 -28.21 -19.31
C THR A 178 8.67 -26.96 -20.15
N ARG A 179 9.74 -26.24 -20.52
CA ARG A 179 9.65 -25.05 -21.39
C ARG A 179 8.91 -25.34 -22.72
N GLU A 180 9.14 -26.50 -23.28
CA GLU A 180 8.60 -26.92 -24.57
C GLU A 180 7.20 -27.55 -24.48
N SER A 181 6.83 -28.06 -23.27
CA SER A 181 5.57 -28.75 -23.03
C SER A 181 5.07 -28.51 -21.61
N LEU A 182 4.14 -27.57 -21.44
CA LEU A 182 3.48 -27.35 -20.17
C LEU A 182 2.48 -28.46 -19.88
N ASP A 183 2.39 -28.86 -18.62
CA ASP A 183 1.27 -29.66 -18.13
C ASP A 183 0.00 -28.79 -18.11
N GLU A 184 -1.13 -29.38 -18.55
CA GLU A 184 -2.42 -28.71 -18.48
C GLU A 184 -2.83 -28.47 -17.02
N VAL A 185 -2.57 -29.44 -16.15
CA VAL A 185 -2.81 -29.42 -14.71
C VAL A 185 -1.60 -30.00 -14.02
N TYR A 186 -1.11 -29.30 -12.99
CA TYR A 186 -0.03 -29.76 -12.12
C TYR A 186 -0.39 -29.51 -10.65
N LYS A 187 0.44 -30.03 -9.74
CA LYS A 187 0.30 -29.79 -8.30
C LYS A 187 1.24 -28.67 -7.86
N ASP A 188 0.76 -27.74 -7.03
CA ASP A 188 1.63 -26.82 -6.31
C ASP A 188 2.35 -27.49 -5.12
N ILE A 189 3.08 -26.71 -4.33
CA ILE A 189 3.83 -27.21 -3.17
C ILE A 189 2.93 -27.82 -2.08
N ALA A 190 1.68 -27.40 -1.99
CA ALA A 190 0.68 -27.91 -1.05
C ALA A 190 -0.18 -29.05 -1.63
N ASN A 191 0.22 -29.61 -2.80
CA ASN A 191 -0.51 -30.64 -3.54
C ASN A 191 -1.92 -30.22 -4.02
N ARG A 192 -2.19 -28.90 -4.17
CA ARG A 192 -3.41 -28.41 -4.80
C ARG A 192 -3.26 -28.44 -6.33
N ASP A 193 -4.39 -28.57 -7.03
CA ASP A 193 -4.41 -28.49 -8.47
C ASP A 193 -4.19 -27.05 -8.95
N VAL A 194 -3.32 -26.88 -9.93
CA VAL A 194 -3.09 -25.63 -10.66
C VAL A 194 -3.33 -25.89 -12.14
N TYR A 195 -4.29 -25.18 -12.71
CA TYR A 195 -4.61 -25.21 -14.13
C TYR A 195 -3.82 -24.13 -14.85
N THR A 196 -2.97 -24.53 -15.80
CA THR A 196 -2.18 -23.59 -16.61
C THR A 196 -3.07 -22.57 -17.34
N SER A 197 -4.25 -22.99 -17.79
CA SER A 197 -5.24 -22.11 -18.43
C SER A 197 -5.79 -21.06 -17.48
N VAL A 198 -5.97 -21.39 -16.19
CA VAL A 198 -6.41 -20.42 -15.14
C VAL A 198 -5.33 -19.37 -14.89
N VAL A 199 -4.06 -19.79 -14.75
CA VAL A 199 -2.93 -18.84 -14.58
C VAL A 199 -2.87 -17.86 -15.76
N LYS A 200 -2.95 -18.35 -17.00
CA LYS A 200 -2.95 -17.51 -18.20
C LYS A 200 -4.15 -16.55 -18.24
N LYS A 201 -5.35 -17.05 -17.92
CA LYS A 201 -6.56 -16.22 -17.90
C LYS A 201 -6.48 -15.08 -16.89
N TYR A 202 -5.95 -15.31 -15.69
CA TYR A 202 -5.70 -14.24 -14.72
C TYR A 202 -4.75 -13.16 -15.29
N ILE A 203 -3.65 -13.56 -15.94
CA ILE A 203 -2.71 -12.63 -16.58
C ILE A 203 -3.42 -11.79 -17.64
N ASP A 204 -4.18 -12.43 -18.54
CA ASP A 204 -4.88 -11.76 -19.63
C ASP A 204 -5.91 -10.74 -19.11
N VAL A 205 -6.71 -11.11 -18.09
CA VAL A 205 -7.72 -10.20 -17.50
C VAL A 205 -7.07 -9.06 -16.74
N GLN A 206 -5.99 -9.32 -15.99
CA GLN A 206 -5.22 -8.29 -15.30
C GLN A 206 -4.64 -7.27 -16.28
N HIS A 207 -4.03 -7.75 -17.38
CA HIS A 207 -3.49 -6.89 -18.44
C HIS A 207 -4.58 -6.05 -19.12
N ALA A 208 -5.79 -6.59 -19.30
CA ALA A 208 -6.91 -5.83 -19.83
C ALA A 208 -7.30 -4.64 -18.95
N TYR A 209 -7.17 -4.76 -17.64
CA TYR A 209 -7.34 -3.66 -16.66
C TYR A 209 -6.08 -2.79 -16.47
N GLY A 210 -4.98 -3.07 -17.19
CA GLY A 210 -3.71 -2.34 -17.04
C GLY A 210 -2.91 -2.73 -15.81
N MET A 211 -3.33 -3.76 -15.06
CA MET A 211 -2.60 -4.30 -13.91
C MET A 211 -1.34 -5.05 -14.37
N LYS A 212 -0.39 -5.24 -13.46
CA LYS A 212 0.82 -6.01 -13.66
C LYS A 212 0.74 -7.35 -12.94
N SER A 213 1.15 -8.42 -13.63
CA SER A 213 1.13 -9.80 -13.15
C SER A 213 2.53 -10.21 -12.72
N ILE A 214 2.70 -10.55 -11.43
CA ILE A 214 4.00 -10.79 -10.80
C ILE A 214 4.00 -12.23 -10.22
N PHE A 215 4.85 -13.11 -10.73
CA PHE A 215 4.90 -14.47 -10.20
C PHE A 215 5.69 -14.54 -8.89
N TYR A 216 5.24 -15.39 -7.99
CA TYR A 216 5.86 -15.64 -6.69
C TYR A 216 6.83 -16.82 -6.75
N ASN A 217 7.97 -16.73 -6.08
CA ASN A 217 8.81 -17.85 -5.69
C ASN A 217 9.83 -17.45 -4.59
N LEU A 218 10.33 -18.44 -3.83
CA LEU A 218 11.43 -18.23 -2.88
C LEU A 218 12.76 -17.98 -3.59
N CYS A 219 13.62 -17.16 -2.99
CA CYS A 219 15.00 -16.95 -3.49
C CYS A 219 15.92 -18.16 -3.24
N PHE A 220 15.53 -19.11 -2.38
CA PHE A 220 16.43 -20.13 -1.86
C PHE A 220 15.75 -21.48 -1.50
N GLY A 221 14.63 -21.82 -2.13
CA GLY A 221 13.87 -23.03 -1.80
C GLY A 221 14.17 -24.22 -2.71
N ALA A 222 14.46 -25.39 -2.14
CA ALA A 222 14.57 -26.65 -2.84
C ALA A 222 13.76 -27.74 -2.11
N LEU A 223 13.01 -28.58 -2.85
CA LEU A 223 12.29 -29.70 -2.27
C LEU A 223 13.19 -30.92 -2.12
N SER A 224 12.70 -31.97 -1.47
CA SER A 224 13.49 -33.18 -1.16
C SER A 224 14.00 -33.94 -2.40
N ASP A 225 13.36 -33.79 -3.55
CA ASP A 225 13.69 -34.43 -4.83
C ASP A 225 14.58 -33.55 -5.74
N ALA A 226 15.01 -32.38 -5.29
CA ALA A 226 15.68 -31.37 -6.11
C ALA A 226 17.00 -31.83 -6.74
N ALA A 227 17.68 -32.83 -6.15
CA ALA A 227 18.88 -33.41 -6.74
C ALA A 227 18.63 -34.07 -8.10
N ALA A 228 17.43 -34.65 -8.30
CA ALA A 228 17.03 -35.22 -9.58
C ALA A 228 16.80 -34.15 -10.66
N ASP A 229 16.48 -32.92 -10.24
CA ASP A 229 16.26 -31.76 -11.10
C ASP A 229 17.53 -30.90 -11.28
N GLY A 230 18.70 -31.37 -10.75
CA GLY A 230 20.01 -30.75 -10.96
C GLY A 230 20.48 -29.82 -9.85
N VAL A 231 19.76 -29.71 -8.72
CA VAL A 231 20.23 -28.95 -7.55
C VAL A 231 21.38 -29.70 -6.87
N LYS A 232 22.51 -29.02 -6.70
CA LYS A 232 23.74 -29.62 -6.16
C LYS A 232 23.79 -29.53 -4.63
N GLU A 233 24.44 -30.51 -4.02
CA GLU A 233 24.63 -30.59 -2.55
C GLU A 233 25.38 -29.37 -2.02
N GLU A 234 26.34 -28.86 -2.78
CA GLU A 234 27.21 -27.74 -2.41
C GLU A 234 26.48 -26.40 -2.38
N TRP A 235 25.22 -26.32 -2.86
CA TRP A 235 24.44 -25.10 -2.84
C TRP A 235 23.65 -24.91 -1.56
N TYR A 236 23.42 -25.98 -0.76
CA TYR A 236 22.60 -25.92 0.44
C TYR A 236 23.26 -25.13 1.58
N LEU A 237 22.42 -24.59 2.44
CA LEU A 237 22.79 -24.01 3.72
C LEU A 237 22.65 -25.04 4.85
N PHE A 238 23.56 -24.96 5.82
CA PHE A 238 23.67 -25.93 6.91
C PHE A 238 23.60 -25.24 8.26
N LYS A 239 23.13 -26.00 9.27
CA LYS A 239 23.15 -25.58 10.68
C LYS A 239 24.51 -25.75 11.36
N ASP A 240 25.44 -26.43 10.72
CA ASP A 240 26.76 -26.72 11.24
C ASP A 240 27.87 -26.60 10.19
N THR A 241 29.10 -26.37 10.64
CA THR A 241 30.29 -26.18 9.79
C THR A 241 30.78 -27.44 9.08
N LYS A 242 30.19 -28.60 9.37
CA LYS A 242 30.59 -29.92 8.79
C LYS A 242 29.58 -30.38 7.74
N HIS A 243 28.62 -29.51 7.36
CA HIS A 243 27.54 -29.78 6.42
C HIS A 243 26.78 -31.09 6.71
N THR A 244 26.54 -31.38 8.00
CA THR A 244 25.84 -32.61 8.41
C THR A 244 24.31 -32.41 8.47
N THR A 245 23.83 -31.18 8.72
CA THR A 245 22.43 -30.87 8.89
C THR A 245 22.04 -29.67 8.01
N LYS A 246 21.30 -29.91 6.93
CA LYS A 246 20.75 -28.85 6.10
C LYS A 246 19.76 -28.00 6.88
N ASP A 247 19.73 -26.71 6.63
CA ASP A 247 18.62 -25.88 7.08
C ASP A 247 17.36 -26.20 6.26
N LYS A 248 16.22 -26.31 6.93
CA LYS A 248 14.94 -26.54 6.30
C LYS A 248 13.81 -25.80 7.01
N HIS A 249 12.78 -25.50 6.26
CA HIS A 249 11.50 -25.06 6.78
C HIS A 249 10.52 -26.24 6.73
N ASP A 250 10.05 -26.64 7.92
CA ASP A 250 9.13 -27.77 8.04
C ASP A 250 7.75 -27.38 7.52
N LEU A 251 7.18 -28.22 6.67
CA LEU A 251 5.84 -28.09 6.11
C LEU A 251 4.95 -29.28 6.54
N PRO A 252 3.62 -29.17 6.42
CA PRO A 252 2.73 -30.28 6.71
C PRO A 252 3.06 -31.53 5.86
N ASP A 253 2.97 -32.72 6.45
CA ASP A 253 3.23 -34.00 5.77
C ASP A 253 2.37 -34.23 4.52
N THR A 254 1.27 -33.50 4.38
CA THR A 254 0.38 -33.55 3.19
C THR A 254 0.92 -32.74 2.01
N TRP A 255 1.94 -31.91 2.21
CA TRP A 255 2.58 -31.14 1.17
C TRP A 255 3.66 -31.99 0.46
N LYS A 256 4.24 -31.46 -0.62
CA LYS A 256 5.23 -32.21 -1.42
C LYS A 256 6.45 -32.62 -0.61
N SER A 257 6.99 -31.73 0.19
CA SER A 257 8.07 -31.95 1.16
C SER A 257 8.31 -30.70 1.98
N ASP A 258 9.22 -30.78 2.97
CA ASP A 258 9.86 -29.62 3.56
C ASP A 258 10.63 -28.81 2.50
N ILE A 259 10.87 -27.54 2.78
CA ILE A 259 11.69 -26.66 1.95
C ILE A 259 13.11 -26.64 2.52
N PHE A 260 14.09 -27.18 1.78
CA PHE A 260 15.51 -27.10 2.11
C PHE A 260 16.09 -25.81 1.54
N LEU A 261 16.86 -25.07 2.35
CA LEU A 261 17.38 -23.78 1.97
C LEU A 261 18.72 -23.91 1.24
N VAL A 262 18.84 -23.21 0.14
CA VAL A 262 20.08 -23.04 -0.63
C VAL A 262 20.66 -21.65 -0.40
N ASP A 263 21.95 -21.47 -0.61
CA ASP A 263 22.61 -20.17 -0.43
C ASP A 263 22.19 -19.19 -1.56
N PRO A 264 21.43 -18.13 -1.27
CA PRO A 264 21.00 -17.17 -2.31
C PRO A 264 22.19 -16.38 -2.90
N SER A 265 23.36 -16.39 -2.27
CA SER A 265 24.58 -15.77 -2.80
C SER A 265 25.38 -16.69 -3.75
N ASN A 266 25.05 -17.99 -3.78
CA ASN A 266 25.74 -18.96 -4.63
C ASN A 266 25.47 -18.67 -6.12
N LYS A 267 26.54 -18.47 -6.90
CA LYS A 267 26.43 -18.06 -8.30
C LYS A 267 25.81 -19.15 -9.19
N GLU A 268 26.14 -20.40 -8.96
CA GLU A 268 25.58 -21.52 -9.74
C GLU A 268 24.07 -21.67 -9.44
N TRP A 269 23.65 -21.45 -8.16
CA TRP A 269 22.22 -21.42 -7.82
C TRP A 269 21.51 -20.25 -8.51
N GLN A 270 22.13 -19.04 -8.50
CA GLN A 270 21.56 -17.88 -9.18
C GLN A 270 21.40 -18.12 -10.70
N GLU A 271 22.37 -18.76 -11.32
CA GLU A 271 22.28 -19.17 -12.73
C GLU A 271 21.16 -20.21 -12.95
N TYR A 272 21.12 -21.23 -12.10
CA TYR A 272 20.10 -22.29 -12.18
C TYR A 272 18.67 -21.73 -12.08
N ILE A 273 18.39 -20.91 -11.05
CA ILE A 273 17.05 -20.34 -10.87
C ILE A 273 16.74 -19.28 -11.97
N GLY A 274 17.76 -18.58 -12.45
CA GLY A 274 17.65 -17.69 -13.61
C GLY A 274 17.20 -18.47 -14.87
N ASP A 275 17.74 -19.65 -15.15
CA ASP A 275 17.29 -20.53 -16.24
C ASP A 275 15.81 -20.95 -16.05
N ARG A 276 15.41 -21.25 -14.81
CA ARG A 276 13.99 -21.58 -14.51
C ARG A 276 13.08 -20.37 -14.73
N ASN A 277 13.55 -19.17 -14.39
CA ASN A 277 12.78 -17.94 -14.65
C ASN A 277 12.70 -17.62 -16.15
N ASP A 278 13.74 -17.93 -16.95
CA ASP A 278 13.65 -17.87 -18.43
C ASP A 278 12.53 -18.76 -18.96
N ASP A 279 12.40 -19.98 -18.41
CA ASP A 279 11.35 -20.90 -18.80
C ASP A 279 9.95 -20.37 -18.42
N VAL A 280 9.82 -19.75 -17.24
CA VAL A 280 8.58 -19.08 -16.81
C VAL A 280 8.19 -17.97 -17.78
N TYR A 281 9.10 -17.03 -18.03
CA TYR A 281 8.84 -15.88 -18.92
C TYR A 281 8.62 -16.28 -20.40
N ALA A 282 9.14 -17.43 -20.83
CA ALA A 282 8.89 -17.94 -22.18
C ALA A 282 7.46 -18.48 -22.35
N ASN A 283 6.80 -18.88 -21.26
CA ASN A 283 5.51 -19.57 -21.28
C ASN A 283 4.34 -18.74 -20.73
N PHE A 284 4.63 -17.73 -19.89
CA PHE A 284 3.66 -16.85 -19.24
C PHE A 284 4.07 -15.40 -19.40
N ASP A 285 3.12 -14.53 -19.71
CA ASP A 285 3.35 -13.10 -19.86
C ASP A 285 3.40 -12.36 -18.50
N PHE A 286 4.17 -12.90 -17.57
CA PHE A 286 4.42 -12.22 -16.31
C PHE A 286 5.29 -10.98 -16.48
N ASP A 287 4.93 -9.89 -15.81
CA ASP A 287 5.68 -8.62 -15.80
C ASP A 287 6.90 -8.65 -14.88
N GLY A 288 6.92 -9.54 -13.89
CA GLY A 288 8.00 -9.57 -12.90
C GLY A 288 7.96 -10.76 -11.94
N TYR A 289 8.84 -10.69 -10.94
CA TYR A 289 9.08 -11.72 -9.94
C TYR A 289 8.94 -11.16 -8.53
N GLN A 290 8.01 -11.73 -7.75
CA GLN A 290 7.89 -11.56 -6.31
C GLN A 290 8.81 -12.56 -5.63
N ILE A 291 9.94 -12.08 -5.15
CA ILE A 291 10.95 -12.87 -4.47
C ILE A 291 10.57 -12.98 -3.00
N ASP A 292 10.49 -14.20 -2.48
CA ASP A 292 10.20 -14.42 -1.07
C ASP A 292 11.38 -15.02 -0.31
N GLN A 293 11.32 -14.95 1.03
CA GLN A 293 12.32 -15.46 1.96
C GLN A 293 11.62 -15.80 3.30
N LEU A 294 12.33 -16.41 4.24
CA LEU A 294 11.78 -16.99 5.47
C LEU A 294 12.29 -16.31 6.76
N GLY A 295 12.69 -15.05 6.68
CA GLY A 295 13.17 -14.27 7.83
C GLY A 295 14.56 -14.66 8.33
N ASP A 296 14.85 -14.30 9.58
CA ASP A 296 16.11 -14.64 10.23
C ASP A 296 16.16 -16.13 10.56
N ARG A 297 17.13 -16.82 10.01
CA ARG A 297 17.35 -18.26 10.20
C ARG A 297 18.43 -18.56 11.24
N GLY A 298 18.96 -17.54 11.91
CA GLY A 298 20.06 -17.66 12.85
C GLY A 298 21.42 -17.94 12.17
N ASN A 299 22.29 -18.69 12.83
CA ASN A 299 23.60 -19.02 12.25
C ASN A 299 23.48 -20.13 11.22
N LEU A 300 23.87 -19.80 9.99
CA LEU A 300 23.94 -20.74 8.87
C LEU A 300 25.36 -20.80 8.30
N TYR A 301 25.67 -21.91 7.66
CA TYR A 301 26.95 -22.18 7.07
C TYR A 301 26.81 -22.70 5.64
N THR A 302 27.75 -22.34 4.79
CA THR A 302 27.89 -22.89 3.44
C THR A 302 28.46 -24.30 3.49
N TYR A 303 28.45 -25.02 2.38
CA TYR A 303 28.96 -26.39 2.28
C TYR A 303 30.43 -26.55 2.74
N ASP A 304 31.28 -25.57 2.46
CA ASP A 304 32.69 -25.54 2.88
C ASP A 304 32.87 -25.07 4.33
N GLY A 305 31.83 -24.86 5.08
CA GLY A 305 31.85 -24.49 6.50
C GLY A 305 32.03 -23.00 6.75
N GLY A 306 31.98 -22.16 5.71
CA GLY A 306 31.97 -20.70 5.84
C GLY A 306 30.67 -20.21 6.45
N LYS A 307 30.69 -19.12 7.22
CA LYS A 307 29.48 -18.51 7.74
C LYS A 307 28.70 -17.79 6.63
N ALA A 308 27.45 -18.18 6.40
CA ALA A 308 26.56 -17.54 5.45
C ALA A 308 26.00 -16.23 6.01
N ASN A 309 25.76 -15.25 5.13
CA ASN A 309 25.07 -14.01 5.43
C ASN A 309 23.88 -13.85 4.50
N LEU A 310 22.70 -14.22 4.98
CA LEU A 310 21.48 -14.18 4.19
C LEU A 310 21.12 -12.79 3.68
N GLN A 311 21.30 -11.75 4.51
CA GLN A 311 20.95 -10.39 4.11
C GLN A 311 21.80 -9.91 2.91
N LEU A 312 23.09 -10.18 2.92
CA LEU A 312 23.95 -9.92 1.75
C LEU A 312 23.60 -10.84 0.57
N GLY A 313 23.23 -12.07 0.86
CA GLY A 313 22.76 -13.03 -0.14
C GLY A 313 21.53 -12.54 -0.90
N TYR A 314 20.56 -11.92 -0.22
CA TYR A 314 19.39 -11.32 -0.84
C TYR A 314 19.74 -10.23 -1.84
N GLY A 315 20.62 -9.30 -1.46
CA GLY A 315 21.11 -8.27 -2.38
C GLY A 315 21.82 -8.86 -3.60
N SER A 316 22.67 -9.90 -3.38
CA SER A 316 23.34 -10.62 -4.47
C SER A 316 22.34 -11.30 -5.42
N PHE A 317 21.30 -11.94 -4.88
CA PHE A 317 20.27 -12.63 -5.65
C PHE A 317 19.44 -11.63 -6.49
N ILE A 318 18.97 -10.54 -5.88
CA ILE A 318 18.23 -9.48 -6.58
C ILE A 318 19.04 -8.96 -7.78
N ASN A 319 20.33 -8.65 -7.56
CA ASN A 319 21.19 -8.13 -8.62
C ASN A 319 21.36 -9.15 -9.76
N ALA A 320 21.53 -10.43 -9.45
CA ALA A 320 21.64 -11.48 -10.47
C ALA A 320 20.35 -11.63 -11.29
N MET A 321 19.18 -11.60 -10.66
CA MET A 321 17.89 -11.67 -11.35
C MET A 321 17.64 -10.42 -12.20
N LYS A 322 18.02 -9.24 -11.73
CA LYS A 322 17.87 -7.99 -12.48
C LYS A 322 18.82 -7.92 -13.67
N GLU A 323 20.06 -8.39 -13.51
CA GLU A 323 21.03 -8.47 -14.61
C GLU A 323 20.53 -9.40 -15.73
N ARG A 324 19.93 -10.54 -15.36
CA ARG A 324 19.42 -11.50 -16.34
C ARG A 324 18.14 -11.02 -17.04
N HIS A 325 17.24 -10.36 -16.32
CA HIS A 325 15.96 -9.89 -16.83
C HIS A 325 15.77 -8.38 -16.57
N PRO A 326 16.55 -7.50 -17.22
CA PRO A 326 16.57 -6.06 -16.90
C PRO A 326 15.23 -5.36 -17.14
N GLY A 327 14.40 -5.88 -18.07
CA GLY A 327 13.07 -5.36 -18.36
C GLY A 327 11.97 -5.85 -17.41
N LYS A 328 12.24 -6.84 -16.54
CA LYS A 328 11.26 -7.38 -15.62
C LYS A 328 11.30 -6.68 -14.27
N ARG A 329 10.13 -6.61 -13.62
CA ARG A 329 9.95 -6.03 -12.29
C ARG A 329 10.40 -7.00 -11.21
N LEU A 330 10.98 -6.48 -10.13
CA LEU A 330 11.38 -7.28 -8.98
C LEU A 330 10.81 -6.67 -7.71
N VAL A 331 10.22 -7.50 -6.88
CA VAL A 331 9.81 -7.18 -5.51
C VAL A 331 10.39 -8.25 -4.61
N MET A 332 10.88 -7.88 -3.43
CA MET A 332 11.35 -8.87 -2.46
C MET A 332 10.73 -8.63 -1.09
N ASN A 333 10.19 -9.70 -0.51
CA ASN A 333 9.67 -9.69 0.85
C ASN A 333 10.80 -9.49 1.88
N ALA A 334 10.53 -8.68 2.89
CA ALA A 334 11.34 -8.53 4.08
C ALA A 334 10.51 -8.98 5.29
N VAL A 335 10.59 -10.27 5.62
CA VAL A 335 9.87 -10.89 6.75
C VAL A 335 10.38 -10.30 8.06
N SER A 336 9.49 -9.71 8.87
CA SER A 336 9.86 -8.95 10.08
C SER A 336 10.97 -7.94 9.83
N SER A 337 10.91 -7.25 8.68
CA SER A 337 11.92 -6.29 8.22
C SER A 337 13.35 -6.85 8.09
N PHE A 338 13.53 -8.19 8.12
CA PHE A 338 14.83 -8.83 7.97
C PHE A 338 15.37 -8.66 6.54
N GLY A 339 16.55 -8.07 6.43
CA GLY A 339 17.21 -7.84 5.15
C GLY A 339 16.76 -6.56 4.41
N THR A 340 15.83 -5.77 4.93
CA THR A 340 15.29 -4.58 4.25
C THR A 340 16.38 -3.63 3.75
N TYR A 341 17.42 -3.38 4.56
CA TYR A 341 18.54 -2.52 4.15
C TYR A 341 19.27 -3.07 2.91
N SER A 342 19.60 -4.35 2.91
CA SER A 342 20.29 -4.99 1.78
C SER A 342 19.42 -5.04 0.52
N ILE A 343 18.10 -5.22 0.68
CA ILE A 343 17.13 -5.20 -0.41
C ILE A 343 17.04 -3.79 -1.00
N ALA A 344 16.79 -2.78 -0.16
CA ALA A 344 16.61 -1.39 -0.57
C ALA A 344 17.83 -0.82 -1.29
N THR A 345 19.03 -1.11 -0.77
CA THR A 345 20.29 -0.55 -1.30
C THR A 345 20.74 -1.15 -2.63
N THR A 346 20.12 -2.23 -3.10
CA THR A 346 20.37 -2.73 -4.47
C THR A 346 19.93 -1.73 -5.54
N GLY A 347 18.87 -0.94 -5.26
CA GLY A 347 18.24 -0.08 -6.26
C GLY A 347 17.52 -0.84 -7.38
N ASN A 348 17.31 -2.16 -7.23
CA ASN A 348 16.79 -3.06 -8.25
C ASN A 348 15.40 -3.65 -7.91
N VAL A 349 14.83 -3.29 -6.76
CA VAL A 349 13.45 -3.60 -6.42
C VAL A 349 12.54 -2.40 -6.69
N ASP A 350 11.29 -2.65 -7.02
CA ASP A 350 10.35 -1.63 -7.44
C ASP A 350 9.67 -0.90 -6.27
N PHE A 351 9.52 -1.58 -5.15
CA PHE A 351 9.05 -1.03 -3.85
C PHE A 351 9.51 -1.95 -2.71
N LEU A 352 9.36 -1.49 -1.48
CA LEU A 352 9.71 -2.27 -0.29
C LEU A 352 8.46 -2.97 0.25
N TYR A 353 8.50 -4.28 0.24
CA TYR A 353 7.45 -5.17 0.72
C TYR A 353 7.87 -5.72 2.09
N ASN A 354 7.13 -5.38 3.14
CA ASN A 354 7.40 -5.84 4.50
C ASN A 354 6.25 -6.72 5.00
N GLU A 355 6.57 -7.95 5.31
CA GLU A 355 5.65 -8.86 5.99
C GLU A 355 5.78 -8.66 7.49
N LEU A 356 4.69 -8.17 8.11
CA LEU A 356 4.70 -7.75 9.51
C LEU A 356 4.35 -8.89 10.46
N TRP A 357 5.18 -9.07 11.48
CA TRP A 357 4.99 -10.08 12.52
C TRP A 357 4.97 -9.45 13.92
N ASP A 358 5.13 -10.27 14.98
CA ASP A 358 4.88 -9.87 16.38
C ASP A 358 5.70 -8.67 16.85
N SER A 359 6.92 -8.50 16.35
CA SER A 359 7.78 -7.34 16.67
C SER A 359 7.21 -6.01 16.13
N GLU A 360 6.30 -6.06 15.16
CA GLU A 360 5.75 -4.92 14.44
C GLU A 360 4.22 -4.84 14.58
N SER A 361 3.66 -5.33 15.68
CA SER A 361 2.21 -5.51 15.88
C SER A 361 1.48 -4.25 16.35
N SER A 362 2.18 -3.17 16.74
CA SER A 362 1.54 -1.92 17.19
C SER A 362 1.32 -0.94 16.04
N PHE A 363 0.33 -0.04 16.17
CA PHE A 363 0.16 1.05 15.21
C PHE A 363 1.41 1.94 15.11
N SER A 364 2.15 2.15 16.20
CA SER A 364 3.41 2.92 16.17
C SER A 364 4.50 2.25 15.34
N SER A 365 4.60 0.94 15.36
CA SER A 365 5.61 0.20 14.58
C SER A 365 5.42 0.32 13.07
N LEU A 366 4.18 0.58 12.59
CA LEU A 366 3.95 0.84 11.17
C LEU A 366 4.72 2.07 10.67
N ARG A 367 4.74 3.14 11.48
CA ARG A 367 5.52 4.35 11.17
C ARG A 367 7.02 4.07 11.19
N ASP A 368 7.50 3.29 12.16
CA ASP A 368 8.91 2.95 12.27
C ASP A 368 9.40 2.18 11.04
N VAL A 369 8.60 1.23 10.52
CA VAL A 369 8.91 0.50 9.28
C VAL A 369 8.95 1.44 8.08
N ILE A 370 7.96 2.32 7.90
CA ILE A 370 7.93 3.30 6.80
C ILE A 370 9.15 4.22 6.88
N HIS A 371 9.46 4.75 8.07
CA HIS A 371 10.61 5.63 8.28
C HIS A 371 11.93 4.94 7.92
N ASN A 372 12.12 3.68 8.35
CA ASN A 372 13.30 2.91 8.00
C ASN A 372 13.38 2.67 6.48
N ASN A 373 12.25 2.36 5.84
CA ASN A 373 12.19 2.17 4.39
C ASN A 373 12.52 3.45 3.62
N GLU A 374 12.00 4.59 4.05
CA GLU A 374 12.34 5.91 3.50
C GLU A 374 13.86 6.19 3.66
N LEU A 375 14.42 5.93 4.83
CA LEU A 375 15.85 6.10 5.11
C LEU A 375 16.72 5.20 4.21
N TYR A 376 16.41 3.90 4.13
CA TYR A 376 17.22 2.92 3.39
C TYR A 376 17.12 3.12 1.87
N SER A 377 15.97 3.52 1.38
CA SER A 377 15.76 3.83 -0.04
C SER A 377 16.05 5.29 -0.42
N GLN A 378 16.43 6.14 0.54
CA GLN A 378 16.59 7.59 0.35
C GLN A 378 15.32 8.25 -0.21
N GLY A 379 14.15 7.82 0.27
CA GLY A 379 12.83 8.29 -0.14
C GLY A 379 12.41 7.89 -1.56
N LYS A 380 13.11 6.94 -2.19
CA LYS A 380 12.84 6.55 -3.58
C LYS A 380 11.80 5.45 -3.73
N LEU A 381 11.64 4.59 -2.73
CA LEU A 381 10.77 3.43 -2.77
C LEU A 381 9.60 3.59 -1.82
N GLN A 382 8.43 3.17 -2.27
CA GLN A 382 7.21 3.12 -1.48
C GLN A 382 7.19 1.87 -0.59
N THR A 383 6.37 1.89 0.46
CA THR A 383 6.16 0.74 1.35
C THR A 383 4.82 0.07 1.06
N VAL A 384 4.85 -1.26 0.92
CA VAL A 384 3.67 -2.13 0.90
C VAL A 384 3.78 -3.10 2.07
N PHE A 385 2.75 -3.16 2.91
CA PHE A 385 2.67 -4.06 4.04
C PHE A 385 1.91 -5.32 3.67
N ALA A 386 2.52 -6.50 3.86
CA ALA A 386 1.79 -7.75 3.99
C ALA A 386 1.42 -7.90 5.48
N ALA A 387 0.19 -7.58 5.81
CA ALA A 387 -0.27 -7.47 7.18
C ALA A 387 -1.58 -8.23 7.38
N TYR A 388 -1.53 -9.30 8.16
CA TYR A 388 -2.64 -10.23 8.33
C TYR A 388 -3.56 -9.78 9.45
N MET A 389 -4.78 -9.36 9.08
CA MET A 389 -5.81 -8.92 10.01
C MET A 389 -6.63 -10.09 10.55
N ASN A 390 -7.11 -9.95 11.79
CA ASN A 390 -7.97 -10.94 12.46
C ASN A 390 -7.39 -12.38 12.46
N TYR A 391 -6.09 -12.48 12.56
CA TYR A 391 -5.28 -13.69 12.35
C TYR A 391 -5.71 -14.90 13.21
N SER A 392 -6.21 -14.66 14.43
CA SER A 392 -6.66 -15.73 15.34
C SER A 392 -8.11 -16.17 15.12
N MET A 393 -8.83 -15.56 14.19
CA MET A 393 -10.19 -15.99 13.85
C MET A 393 -10.14 -17.17 12.88
N ASP A 394 -10.91 -18.22 13.18
CA ASP A 394 -10.92 -19.43 12.34
C ASP A 394 -11.91 -19.35 11.18
N GLN A 395 -13.00 -18.60 11.33
CA GLN A 395 -14.04 -18.41 10.32
C GLN A 395 -14.94 -17.23 10.65
N GLY A 396 -15.69 -16.74 9.68
CA GLY A 396 -16.66 -15.66 9.81
C GLY A 396 -16.40 -14.48 8.89
N GLU A 397 -16.66 -13.28 9.37
CA GLU A 397 -16.38 -12.04 8.66
C GLU A 397 -15.24 -11.29 9.34
N PHE A 398 -14.45 -10.56 8.55
CA PHE A 398 -13.49 -9.62 9.09
C PHE A 398 -14.16 -8.58 9.97
N ASN A 399 -13.49 -8.17 11.03
CA ASN A 399 -13.94 -7.05 11.86
C ASN A 399 -13.75 -5.72 11.12
N THR A 400 -14.80 -5.22 10.49
CA THR A 400 -14.78 -3.99 9.70
C THR A 400 -14.10 -2.83 10.42
N PRO A 401 -14.43 -2.48 11.69
CA PRO A 401 -13.76 -1.39 12.40
C PRO A 401 -12.24 -1.57 12.54
N GLY A 402 -11.78 -2.76 12.84
CA GLY A 402 -10.34 -3.05 12.98
C GLY A 402 -9.59 -2.88 11.66
N VAL A 403 -10.13 -3.42 10.57
CA VAL A 403 -9.55 -3.30 9.22
C VAL A 403 -9.51 -1.83 8.79
N VAL A 404 -10.63 -1.12 8.87
CA VAL A 404 -10.73 0.28 8.43
C VAL A 404 -9.80 1.21 9.24
N LEU A 405 -9.69 1.01 10.56
CA LEU A 405 -8.76 1.79 11.38
C LEU A 405 -7.30 1.51 10.99
N THR A 406 -6.98 0.26 10.69
CA THR A 406 -5.62 -0.12 10.26
C THR A 406 -5.26 0.49 8.91
N ASP A 407 -6.17 0.44 7.94
CA ASP A 407 -5.96 1.07 6.63
C ASP A 407 -5.88 2.59 6.75
N ALA A 408 -6.71 3.20 7.59
CA ALA A 408 -6.62 4.63 7.89
C ALA A 408 -5.21 5.03 8.35
N VAL A 409 -4.62 4.23 9.25
CA VAL A 409 -3.26 4.48 9.74
C VAL A 409 -2.22 4.23 8.66
N MET A 410 -2.27 3.09 7.97
CA MET A 410 -1.28 2.73 6.93
C MET A 410 -1.27 3.75 5.80
N PHE A 411 -2.45 4.15 5.31
CA PHE A 411 -2.57 5.09 4.19
C PHE A 411 -2.22 6.52 4.60
N ALA A 412 -2.61 6.96 5.80
CA ALA A 412 -2.21 8.25 6.33
C ALA A 412 -0.69 8.38 6.50
N LEU A 413 -0.01 7.30 6.87
CA LEU A 413 1.45 7.23 6.98
C LEU A 413 2.16 7.12 5.61
N GLY A 414 1.42 6.89 4.51
CA GLY A 414 1.96 6.76 3.16
C GLY A 414 2.29 5.33 2.73
N GLY A 415 1.92 4.32 3.51
CA GLY A 415 2.01 2.91 3.14
C GLY A 415 0.85 2.45 2.26
N ALA A 416 0.96 1.23 1.72
CA ALA A 416 -0.13 0.48 1.11
C ALA A 416 -0.27 -0.87 1.83
N HIS A 417 -1.46 -1.45 1.80
CA HIS A 417 -1.77 -2.73 2.43
C HIS A 417 -1.99 -3.80 1.36
N LEU A 418 -1.27 -4.91 1.44
CA LEU A 418 -1.55 -6.11 0.66
C LEU A 418 -2.63 -6.91 1.39
N GLU A 419 -3.87 -6.75 0.97
CA GLU A 419 -5.03 -7.36 1.63
C GLU A 419 -6.08 -7.88 0.65
N LEU A 420 -6.15 -7.28 -0.56
CA LEU A 420 -7.14 -7.60 -1.57
C LEU A 420 -6.59 -8.57 -2.63
N GLY A 421 -7.38 -9.57 -2.97
CA GLY A 421 -7.03 -10.58 -3.95
C GLY A 421 -8.26 -11.28 -4.52
N ASP A 422 -8.09 -12.53 -4.93
CA ASP A 422 -9.23 -13.42 -5.23
C ASP A 422 -10.11 -13.69 -3.98
N HIS A 423 -9.65 -13.24 -2.82
CA HIS A 423 -10.36 -13.08 -1.54
C HIS A 423 -9.59 -12.06 -0.69
N MET A 424 -10.04 -11.76 0.53
CA MET A 424 -9.31 -10.88 1.45
C MET A 424 -8.31 -11.69 2.29
N LEU A 425 -7.06 -11.18 2.39
CA LEU A 425 -5.94 -11.86 3.04
C LEU A 425 -6.05 -11.83 4.57
N CYS A 426 -5.99 -12.99 5.21
CA CYS A 426 -6.02 -13.09 6.68
C CYS A 426 -4.84 -13.84 7.31
N ARG A 427 -4.09 -14.64 6.53
CA ARG A 427 -2.96 -15.45 7.01
C ARG A 427 -1.85 -15.56 5.96
N GLU A 428 -0.65 -15.95 6.40
CA GLU A 428 0.54 -16.14 5.57
C GLU A 428 0.40 -17.29 4.54
N TYR A 429 -0.47 -18.25 4.82
CA TYR A 429 -0.89 -19.19 3.79
C TYR A 429 -2.03 -18.57 3.00
N PHE A 430 -1.71 -17.89 1.92
CA PHE A 430 -2.62 -17.07 1.13
C PHE A 430 -3.89 -17.78 0.66
N PRO A 431 -3.88 -19.08 0.32
CA PRO A 431 -5.11 -19.80 -0.03
C PRO A 431 -6.12 -19.96 1.11
N TYR A 432 -5.75 -19.60 2.36
CA TYR A 432 -6.65 -19.62 3.49
C TYR A 432 -7.67 -18.46 3.38
N ASN A 433 -8.94 -18.79 3.18
CA ASN A 433 -10.01 -17.82 2.91
C ASN A 433 -11.24 -18.01 3.82
N ASN A 434 -11.03 -18.33 5.09
CA ASN A 434 -12.11 -18.62 6.04
C ASN A 434 -12.84 -17.37 6.54
N LEU A 435 -12.30 -16.18 6.29
CA LEU A 435 -12.92 -14.92 6.63
C LEU A 435 -13.45 -14.23 5.36
N ALA A 436 -14.69 -13.75 5.41
CA ALA A 436 -15.31 -13.03 4.32
C ALA A 436 -15.35 -11.53 4.58
N MET A 437 -15.30 -10.71 3.54
CA MET A 437 -15.65 -9.30 3.63
C MET A 437 -17.18 -9.15 3.72
N SER A 438 -17.67 -8.42 4.73
CA SER A 438 -19.05 -7.93 4.74
C SER A 438 -19.28 -6.91 3.61
N ALA A 439 -20.54 -6.64 3.28
CA ALA A 439 -20.88 -5.59 2.32
C ALA A 439 -20.36 -4.22 2.78
N GLU A 440 -20.45 -3.94 4.08
CA GLU A 440 -19.93 -2.70 4.68
C GLU A 440 -18.41 -2.57 4.49
N LEU A 441 -17.66 -3.65 4.72
CA LEU A 441 -16.21 -3.65 4.52
C LEU A 441 -15.85 -3.46 3.05
N LYS A 442 -16.55 -4.10 2.12
CA LYS A 442 -16.35 -3.88 0.67
C LYS A 442 -16.54 -2.42 0.27
N ASP A 443 -17.60 -1.78 0.78
CA ASP A 443 -17.86 -0.37 0.52
C ASP A 443 -16.80 0.53 1.15
N ALA A 444 -16.30 0.18 2.34
CA ALA A 444 -15.21 0.90 2.99
C ALA A 444 -13.91 0.78 2.17
N MET A 445 -13.55 -0.43 1.71
CA MET A 445 -12.37 -0.64 0.85
C MET A 445 -12.43 0.24 -0.39
N ILE A 446 -13.54 0.27 -1.10
CA ILE A 446 -13.73 1.12 -2.28
C ILE A 446 -13.44 2.59 -1.94
N ARG A 447 -14.02 3.13 -0.87
CA ARG A 447 -13.83 4.54 -0.46
C ARG A 447 -12.38 4.85 -0.05
N TYR A 448 -11.74 3.93 0.68
CA TYR A 448 -10.37 4.10 1.17
C TYR A 448 -9.36 4.04 0.03
N TYR A 449 -9.53 3.12 -0.91
CA TYR A 449 -8.67 3.02 -2.09
C TYR A 449 -8.92 4.16 -3.10
N ASP A 450 -10.15 4.64 -3.26
CA ASP A 450 -10.45 5.88 -3.99
C ASP A 450 -9.69 7.07 -3.39
N PHE A 451 -9.76 7.20 -2.05
CA PHE A 451 -9.11 8.29 -1.32
C PHE A 451 -7.58 8.21 -1.43
N MET A 452 -7.01 7.03 -1.20
CA MET A 452 -5.57 6.81 -1.34
C MET A 452 -5.08 7.15 -2.75
N THR A 453 -5.84 6.79 -3.78
CA THR A 453 -5.52 7.06 -5.19
C THR A 453 -5.65 8.54 -5.53
N ALA A 454 -6.76 9.17 -5.15
CA ALA A 454 -7.01 10.57 -5.44
C ALA A 454 -5.99 11.52 -4.80
N TYR A 455 -5.58 11.21 -3.57
CA TYR A 455 -4.66 12.05 -2.78
C TYR A 455 -3.24 11.48 -2.67
N GLN A 456 -2.85 10.54 -3.55
CA GLN A 456 -1.54 9.89 -3.51
C GLN A 456 -0.35 10.86 -3.50
N ASN A 457 -0.48 12.04 -4.10
CA ASN A 457 0.57 13.05 -4.09
C ASN A 457 0.81 13.66 -2.70
N LEU A 458 -0.22 13.79 -1.87
CA LEU A 458 -0.11 14.27 -0.49
C LEU A 458 0.25 13.16 0.50
N LEU A 459 -0.22 11.94 0.25
CA LEU A 459 0.00 10.79 1.13
C LEU A 459 1.35 10.12 0.89
N ARG A 460 1.76 9.99 -0.38
CA ARG A 460 2.86 9.16 -0.86
C ARG A 460 3.84 9.90 -1.77
N GLY A 461 3.63 11.19 -1.99
CA GLY A 461 4.45 12.02 -2.87
C GLY A 461 5.80 12.42 -2.28
N GLY A 462 6.09 12.04 -1.04
CA GLY A 462 7.26 12.46 -0.28
C GLY A 462 6.92 13.60 0.67
N GLY A 463 7.91 14.42 1.01
CA GLY A 463 7.79 15.53 1.96
C GLY A 463 8.50 15.24 3.27
N GLU A 464 8.63 16.27 4.08
CA GLU A 464 9.30 16.20 5.39
C GLU A 464 8.27 16.04 6.51
N GLU A 465 8.53 15.13 7.43
CA GLU A 465 7.73 15.00 8.63
C GLU A 465 7.93 16.22 9.53
N THR A 466 6.82 16.76 10.05
CA THR A 466 6.80 17.94 10.90
C THR A 466 5.84 17.75 12.07
N ASP A 467 5.99 18.56 13.12
CA ASP A 467 5.00 18.61 14.20
C ASP A 467 3.67 19.17 13.68
N ALA A 468 2.57 18.52 14.04
CA ALA A 468 1.24 19.02 13.67
C ALA A 468 0.95 20.39 14.29
N GLU A 469 1.52 20.67 15.50
CA GLU A 469 1.30 21.89 16.28
C GLU A 469 -0.19 22.22 16.46
N LEU A 470 -1.01 21.15 16.46
CA LEU A 470 -2.47 21.21 16.51
C LEU A 470 -2.95 20.95 17.93
N THR A 471 -3.86 21.76 18.41
CA THR A 471 -4.49 21.61 19.72
C THR A 471 -6.01 21.69 19.60
N SER A 472 -6.72 20.89 20.39
CA SER A 472 -8.17 21.00 20.53
C SER A 472 -8.51 22.03 21.60
N THR A 473 -9.53 22.84 21.35
CA THR A 473 -10.17 23.72 22.32
C THR A 473 -11.55 23.24 22.77
N SER A 474 -11.94 22.03 22.30
CA SER A 474 -13.11 21.27 22.73
C SER A 474 -12.71 20.15 23.69
N ASP A 475 -13.70 19.38 24.18
CA ASP A 475 -13.47 18.27 25.14
C ASP A 475 -12.72 17.08 24.51
N VAL A 476 -12.52 17.08 23.19
CA VAL A 476 -11.80 16.02 22.48
C VAL A 476 -10.28 16.18 22.67
N LYS A 477 -9.64 15.18 23.23
CA LYS A 477 -8.18 15.17 23.40
C LYS A 477 -7.50 14.87 22.06
N VAL A 478 -6.77 15.84 21.52
CA VAL A 478 -5.87 15.65 20.38
C VAL A 478 -4.43 15.58 20.89
N ALA A 479 -3.68 14.55 20.49
CA ALA A 479 -2.31 14.30 20.90
C ALA A 479 -1.42 14.01 19.68
N ALA A 480 -0.15 14.41 19.76
CA ALA A 480 0.82 14.04 18.75
C ALA A 480 1.03 12.51 18.70
N TRP A 481 1.36 11.98 17.52
CA TRP A 481 1.79 10.60 17.34
C TRP A 481 2.97 10.24 18.28
N PRO A 482 3.08 9.04 18.86
CA PRO A 482 2.28 7.84 18.60
C PRO A 482 0.88 7.88 19.22
N PRO A 483 -0.07 7.02 18.73
CA PRO A 483 -1.44 7.00 19.21
C PRO A 483 -1.52 6.58 20.67
N ALA A 484 -2.52 7.11 21.36
CA ALA A 484 -2.86 6.74 22.74
C ALA A 484 -4.36 6.49 22.86
N LEU A 485 -4.73 5.52 23.69
CA LEU A 485 -6.14 5.22 23.97
C LEU A 485 -6.88 6.44 24.51
N GLY A 486 -8.13 6.60 24.10
CA GLY A 486 -8.97 7.71 24.52
C GLY A 486 -8.60 9.06 23.91
N SER A 487 -7.87 9.07 22.79
CA SER A 487 -7.45 10.32 22.14
C SER A 487 -7.53 10.24 20.61
N VAL A 488 -7.51 11.40 19.97
CA VAL A 488 -7.26 11.55 18.54
C VAL A 488 -5.77 11.74 18.35
N ALA A 489 -5.13 10.88 17.56
CA ALA A 489 -3.73 11.01 17.22
C ALA A 489 -3.54 11.97 16.05
N SER A 490 -2.48 12.78 16.08
CA SER A 490 -2.14 13.72 15.01
C SER A 490 -0.68 13.64 14.63
N PHE A 491 -0.40 13.76 13.35
CA PHE A 491 0.94 13.95 12.78
C PHE A 491 0.84 14.77 11.50
N SER A 492 1.95 15.27 10.99
CA SER A 492 1.93 16.07 9.78
C SER A 492 3.17 15.88 8.91
N ARG A 493 3.02 16.23 7.62
CA ARG A 493 4.10 16.35 6.64
C ARG A 493 4.02 17.70 5.94
N GLN A 494 5.18 18.24 5.59
CA GLN A 494 5.31 19.36 4.67
C GLN A 494 5.51 18.79 3.27
N VAL A 495 4.52 18.95 2.37
CA VAL A 495 4.55 18.48 0.98
C VAL A 495 4.54 19.71 0.07
N GLY A 496 5.71 20.07 -0.46
CA GLY A 496 5.86 21.35 -1.17
C GLY A 496 5.56 22.53 -0.25
N ASP A 497 4.63 23.39 -0.65
CA ASP A 497 4.17 24.55 0.13
C ASP A 497 3.02 24.22 1.10
N LYS A 498 2.49 23.01 1.06
CA LYS A 498 1.33 22.57 1.84
C LYS A 498 1.75 21.87 3.13
N LYS A 499 1.12 22.25 4.24
CA LYS A 499 1.18 21.45 5.49
C LYS A 499 -0.01 20.52 5.53
N VAL A 500 0.26 19.22 5.52
CA VAL A 500 -0.74 18.13 5.54
C VAL A 500 -0.77 17.55 6.93
N VAL A 501 -1.90 17.64 7.62
CA VAL A 501 -2.10 17.10 8.97
C VAL A 501 -3.10 15.97 8.92
N HIS A 502 -2.78 14.85 9.56
CA HIS A 502 -3.67 13.71 9.69
C HIS A 502 -4.21 13.62 11.12
N LEU A 503 -5.51 13.37 11.24
CA LEU A 503 -6.18 13.05 12.49
C LEU A 503 -6.73 11.63 12.41
N LEU A 504 -6.41 10.79 13.40
CA LEU A 504 -6.81 9.41 13.51
C LEU A 504 -7.52 9.16 14.83
N ASN A 505 -8.70 8.57 14.80
CA ASN A 505 -9.59 8.47 15.95
C ASN A 505 -9.37 7.18 16.76
N PHE A 506 -8.64 7.29 17.87
CA PHE A 506 -8.43 6.22 18.86
C PHE A 506 -9.25 6.41 20.14
N VAL A 507 -10.27 7.27 20.13
CA VAL A 507 -11.05 7.59 21.34
C VAL A 507 -11.73 6.35 21.93
N ASN A 508 -12.27 5.49 21.09
CA ASN A 508 -12.94 4.24 21.51
C ASN A 508 -12.07 2.99 21.37
N ALA A 509 -10.84 3.11 20.84
CA ALA A 509 -9.96 1.97 20.69
C ALA A 509 -9.70 1.31 22.07
N ASP A 510 -9.74 0.00 22.14
CA ASP A 510 -9.51 -0.77 23.37
C ASP A 510 -8.07 -1.26 23.50
N ASN A 511 -7.31 -1.24 22.40
CA ASN A 511 -5.90 -1.56 22.35
C ASN A 511 -5.19 -0.79 21.20
N LEU A 512 -3.87 -0.91 21.10
CA LEU A 512 -3.06 -0.26 20.08
C LEU A 512 -2.38 -1.25 19.13
N SER A 513 -2.88 -2.47 19.02
CA SER A 513 -2.45 -3.46 18.04
C SER A 513 -3.24 -3.30 16.75
N TRP A 514 -2.56 -3.07 15.62
CA TRP A 514 -3.21 -2.97 14.32
C TRP A 514 -3.82 -4.30 13.87
N ARG A 515 -3.25 -5.44 14.32
CA ARG A 515 -3.61 -6.77 13.83
C ARG A 515 -5.04 -7.20 14.21
N ASP A 516 -5.60 -6.61 15.28
CA ASP A 516 -6.94 -6.97 15.80
C ASP A 516 -7.18 -8.49 15.79
N MET A 517 -6.26 -9.22 16.45
CA MET A 517 -6.13 -10.68 16.36
C MET A 517 -7.45 -11.44 16.47
N GLN A 518 -8.35 -10.99 17.35
CA GLN A 518 -9.64 -11.64 17.67
C GLN A 518 -10.83 -10.96 17.00
N GLY A 519 -10.62 -9.92 16.19
CA GLY A 519 -11.70 -9.17 15.57
C GLY A 519 -12.58 -8.42 16.57
N THR A 520 -12.00 -7.73 17.54
CA THR A 520 -12.71 -7.07 18.64
C THR A 520 -12.55 -5.55 18.68
N MET A 521 -11.75 -4.96 17.80
CA MET A 521 -11.58 -3.52 17.74
C MET A 521 -12.95 -2.85 17.58
N PRO A 522 -13.35 -1.97 18.52
CA PRO A 522 -14.65 -1.34 18.46
C PRO A 522 -14.72 -0.25 17.38
N GLU A 523 -15.91 -0.03 16.86
CA GLU A 523 -16.16 1.06 15.93
C GLU A 523 -15.92 2.42 16.63
N PRO A 524 -15.11 3.34 16.04
CA PRO A 524 -14.95 4.67 16.59
C PRO A 524 -16.27 5.44 16.61
N ALA A 525 -16.52 6.20 17.68
CA ALA A 525 -17.63 7.14 17.70
C ALA A 525 -17.38 8.26 16.67
N LEU A 526 -18.44 8.68 15.98
CA LEU A 526 -18.40 9.88 15.16
C LEU A 526 -18.25 11.10 16.08
N ILE A 527 -17.22 11.90 15.84
CA ILE A 527 -16.99 13.15 16.56
C ILE A 527 -17.34 14.31 15.62
N GLU A 528 -18.16 15.23 16.07
CA GLU A 528 -18.62 16.38 15.30
C GLU A 528 -18.16 17.71 15.93
N GLY A 529 -17.85 18.69 15.09
CA GLY A 529 -17.61 20.06 15.52
C GLY A 529 -16.36 20.24 16.38
N ILE A 530 -15.22 19.62 16.04
CA ILE A 530 -13.98 19.73 16.82
C ILE A 530 -13.36 21.10 16.59
N ALA A 531 -13.35 21.96 17.61
CA ALA A 531 -12.67 23.24 17.55
C ALA A 531 -11.16 23.07 17.71
N LEU A 532 -10.40 23.51 16.71
CA LEU A 532 -8.96 23.29 16.58
C LEU A 532 -8.20 24.62 16.45
N ARG A 533 -6.97 24.63 16.96
CA ARG A 533 -5.98 25.68 16.74
C ARG A 533 -4.67 25.06 16.28
N MET A 534 -4.03 25.71 15.33
CA MET A 534 -2.70 25.35 14.86
C MET A 534 -1.77 26.57 14.96
N LYS A 535 -0.60 26.39 15.54
CA LYS A 535 0.46 27.40 15.50
C LYS A 535 1.07 27.48 14.12
N THR A 536 1.26 28.66 13.61
CA THR A 536 1.91 28.89 12.32
C THR A 536 2.58 30.26 12.26
N GLY A 537 3.81 30.29 11.77
CA GLY A 537 4.56 31.53 11.49
C GLY A 537 4.32 32.07 10.07
N LYS A 538 3.40 31.45 9.29
CA LYS A 538 3.10 31.81 7.91
C LYS A 538 1.65 32.23 7.77
N LYS A 539 1.35 33.07 6.78
CA LYS A 539 -0.02 33.36 6.38
C LYS A 539 -0.62 32.10 5.74
N VAL A 540 -1.80 31.70 6.23
CA VAL A 540 -2.64 30.66 5.64
C VAL A 540 -3.68 31.35 4.77
N ASN A 541 -3.79 30.92 3.52
CA ASN A 541 -4.76 31.48 2.58
C ASN A 541 -6.00 30.58 2.44
N ARG A 542 -5.83 29.28 2.70
CA ARG A 542 -6.87 28.27 2.53
C ARG A 542 -6.67 27.13 3.50
N ILE A 543 -7.76 26.63 4.06
CA ILE A 543 -7.81 25.35 4.80
C ILE A 543 -8.87 24.50 4.13
N TRP A 544 -8.52 23.27 3.81
CA TRP A 544 -9.49 22.30 3.33
C TRP A 544 -9.26 20.94 3.97
N VAL A 545 -10.31 20.16 4.00
CA VAL A 545 -10.30 18.79 4.54
C VAL A 545 -10.83 17.81 3.51
N ALA A 546 -10.36 16.59 3.61
CA ALA A 546 -10.91 15.44 2.92
C ALA A 546 -10.82 14.21 3.83
N THR A 547 -11.81 13.33 3.73
CA THR A 547 -11.88 12.10 4.52
C THR A 547 -12.58 11.01 3.70
N PRO A 548 -12.10 9.75 3.74
CA PRO A 548 -12.79 8.63 3.11
C PRO A 548 -14.12 8.29 3.80
N ASP A 549 -14.32 8.82 5.02
CA ASP A 549 -15.48 8.51 5.88
C ASP A 549 -16.71 9.38 5.58
N ALA A 550 -16.54 10.47 4.82
CA ALA A 550 -17.62 11.40 4.48
C ALA A 550 -17.45 12.02 3.09
N LEU A 551 -18.53 12.50 2.51
CA LEU A 551 -18.58 13.21 1.22
C LEU A 551 -17.94 12.43 0.05
N GLY A 552 -17.76 11.11 0.17
CA GLY A 552 -17.03 10.30 -0.81
C GLY A 552 -15.57 10.69 -0.98
N GLY A 553 -14.95 11.32 0.02
CA GLY A 553 -13.59 11.83 -0.09
C GLY A 553 -13.45 13.20 -0.77
N ALA A 554 -14.56 13.84 -1.12
CA ALA A 554 -14.54 15.16 -1.75
C ALA A 554 -13.98 16.24 -0.82
N VAL A 555 -13.31 17.22 -1.44
CA VAL A 555 -12.74 18.38 -0.73
C VAL A 555 -13.84 19.24 -0.12
N GLN A 556 -13.65 19.63 1.15
CA GLN A 556 -14.45 20.63 1.83
C GLN A 556 -13.54 21.73 2.35
N GLU A 557 -13.73 22.96 1.86
CA GLU A 557 -13.05 24.14 2.40
C GLU A 557 -13.65 24.52 3.73
N LEU A 558 -12.81 25.02 4.65
CA LEU A 558 -13.22 25.42 5.99
C LEU A 558 -13.08 26.93 6.19
N PRO A 559 -14.06 27.58 6.81
CA PRO A 559 -13.87 28.93 7.35
C PRO A 559 -12.87 28.91 8.50
N PHE A 560 -12.04 29.95 8.59
CA PHE A 560 -11.02 30.05 9.65
C PHE A 560 -10.69 31.50 9.99
N LYS A 561 -10.08 31.68 11.17
CA LYS A 561 -9.48 32.94 11.62
C LYS A 561 -8.00 32.73 11.91
N GLN A 562 -7.18 33.69 11.50
CA GLN A 562 -5.77 33.74 11.82
C GLN A 562 -5.44 35.04 12.57
N ALA A 563 -4.83 34.92 13.74
CA ALA A 563 -4.36 36.04 14.56
C ALA A 563 -3.31 35.54 15.56
N GLY A 564 -2.34 36.40 15.90
CA GLY A 564 -1.37 36.12 16.95
C GLY A 564 -0.52 34.86 16.70
N GLY A 565 -0.20 34.53 15.45
CA GLY A 565 0.59 33.36 15.11
C GLY A 565 -0.18 32.04 15.21
N GLU A 566 -1.51 32.06 15.31
CA GLU A 566 -2.37 30.87 15.35
C GLU A 566 -3.48 30.97 14.30
N VAL A 567 -3.87 29.81 13.79
CA VAL A 567 -5.07 29.62 12.96
C VAL A 567 -6.09 28.84 13.77
N SER A 568 -7.33 29.32 13.82
CA SER A 568 -8.45 28.65 14.48
C SER A 568 -9.56 28.31 13.49
N PHE A 569 -10.08 27.10 13.56
CA PHE A 569 -11.12 26.56 12.68
C PHE A 569 -11.89 25.44 13.38
N THR A 570 -12.98 25.01 12.79
CA THR A 570 -13.78 23.87 13.28
C THR A 570 -13.73 22.74 12.26
N LEU A 571 -13.26 21.57 12.66
CA LEU A 571 -13.38 20.37 11.87
C LEU A 571 -14.81 19.83 11.93
N PRO A 572 -15.51 19.65 10.81
CA PRO A 572 -16.90 19.22 10.82
C PRO A 572 -17.14 17.88 11.45
N THR A 573 -16.37 16.86 11.01
CA THR A 573 -16.53 15.47 11.45
C THR A 573 -15.21 14.71 11.46
N LEU A 574 -15.08 13.73 12.35
CA LEU A 574 -14.02 12.74 12.37
C LEU A 574 -14.61 11.37 12.76
N LYS A 575 -14.54 10.40 11.85
CA LYS A 575 -14.94 9.01 12.13
C LYS A 575 -13.69 8.17 12.41
N TYR A 576 -12.96 7.75 11.39
CA TYR A 576 -11.67 7.05 11.52
C TYR A 576 -10.49 7.96 11.23
N TRP A 577 -10.54 8.68 10.09
CA TRP A 577 -9.44 9.46 9.56
C TRP A 577 -9.89 10.71 8.81
N THR A 578 -9.22 11.82 9.08
CA THR A 578 -9.38 13.05 8.30
C THR A 578 -8.00 13.65 7.99
N MET A 579 -7.82 14.05 6.75
CA MET A 579 -6.69 14.83 6.26
C MET A 579 -7.07 16.31 6.20
N ILE A 580 -6.25 17.16 6.82
CA ILE A 580 -6.40 18.64 6.83
C ILE A 580 -5.20 19.22 6.08
N VAL A 581 -5.45 20.08 5.12
CA VAL A 581 -4.40 20.73 4.34
C VAL A 581 -4.46 22.24 4.51
N PHE A 582 -3.31 22.82 4.82
CA PHE A 582 -3.09 24.26 4.97
C PHE A 582 -2.23 24.77 3.81
N GLU A 583 -2.71 25.81 3.12
CA GLU A 583 -2.07 26.45 1.95
C GLU A 583 -1.82 27.95 2.17
#